data_583a6be858f1bcf86f5f2bd5497f7a2a
#
_entry.id   583a6be858f1bcf86f5f2bd5497f7a2a
#
_cell.length_a   1.000
_cell.length_b   1.000
_cell.length_c   1.000
_cell.angle_alpha   90.00
_cell.angle_beta   90.00
_cell.angle_gamma   90.00
#
_symmetry.space_group_name_H-M   'P 1'
#
loop_
_entity.id
_entity.type
_entity.pdbx_description
1 polymer ?
#
loop_
_entity_poly.entity_id
_entity_poly.type
_entity_poly.pdbx_seq_one_letter_code
_entity_poly.pdbx_strand_id
1 'polypeptide(L)' 'MRQFKTKQFPAKKIMKMFSPETSTQRIAEAVGADWHTVMKWKADDVHINQWYADKYAVRLGLHPSAIWDDWFALEAV' A
#
# COMPACT_ATOMS: atom_id res chain seq x y z
N MET A 1 10.26 -27.99 2.28
CA MET A 1 9.47 -27.11 2.65
C MET A 1 9.12 -26.14 1.62
N ARG A 2 7.93 -25.63 1.58
CA ARG A 2 7.61 -24.87 0.61
C ARG A 2 7.67 -23.49 1.01
N GLN A 3 8.03 -22.63 0.23
CA GLN A 3 8.11 -21.35 0.50
C GLN A 3 6.99 -20.65 -0.08
N PHE A 4 6.33 -19.79 0.62
CA PHE A 4 5.28 -19.04 0.08
C PHE A 4 5.84 -17.79 -0.47
N LYS A 5 5.46 -17.44 -1.67
CA LYS A 5 5.91 -16.29 -2.24
C LYS A 5 4.95 -15.26 -1.89
N THR A 6 5.30 -14.25 -1.21
CA THR A 6 4.43 -13.16 -0.81
C THR A 6 4.31 -12.21 -1.95
N LYS A 7 3.12 -11.92 -2.35
CA LYS A 7 2.91 -10.98 -3.44
C LYS A 7 3.27 -9.58 -2.96
N GLN A 8 3.86 -8.80 -3.84
CA GLN A 8 4.24 -7.44 -3.55
C GLN A 8 3.28 -6.49 -4.24
N PHE A 9 2.94 -5.40 -3.58
CA PHE A 9 1.99 -4.43 -4.12
C PHE A 9 2.64 -3.06 -4.19
N PRO A 10 2.44 -2.32 -5.28
CA PRO A 10 3.06 -1.01 -5.41
C PRO A 10 2.44 -0.01 -4.44
N ALA A 11 3.27 0.57 -3.60
CA ALA A 11 2.80 1.54 -2.61
C ALA A 11 2.22 2.79 -3.26
N LYS A 12 2.63 3.10 -4.48
CA LYS A 12 2.12 4.28 -5.17
C LYS A 12 0.63 4.24 -5.39
N LYS A 13 0.04 3.06 -5.41
CA LYS A 13 -1.41 2.99 -5.55
C LYS A 13 -2.13 3.54 -4.33
N ILE A 14 -1.50 3.50 -3.15
CA ILE A 14 -2.06 4.11 -1.97
C ILE A 14 -2.09 5.61 -2.18
N MET A 15 -1.02 6.15 -2.79
CA MET A 15 -0.94 7.58 -3.01
C MET A 15 -2.05 8.07 -3.91
N LYS A 16 -2.50 7.23 -4.84
CA LYS A 16 -3.55 7.61 -5.77
C LYS A 16 -4.91 7.70 -5.12
N MET A 17 -5.05 7.24 -3.89
CA MET A 17 -6.31 7.34 -3.18
C MET A 17 -6.49 8.75 -2.62
N PHE A 18 -5.48 9.59 -2.70
CA PHE A 18 -5.52 10.95 -2.18
C PHE A 18 -5.44 11.94 -3.32
N SER A 19 -5.91 13.15 -3.10
CA SER A 19 -5.81 14.16 -4.14
C SER A 19 -4.35 14.56 -4.31
N PRO A 20 -3.95 15.05 -5.45
CA PRO A 20 -2.55 15.41 -5.70
C PRO A 20 -2.01 16.47 -4.76
N GLU A 21 -2.90 17.25 -4.15
CA GLU A 21 -2.46 18.29 -3.25
C GLU A 21 -2.30 17.82 -1.83
N THR A 22 -2.60 16.58 -1.54
CA THR A 22 -2.51 16.07 -0.16
C THR A 22 -1.05 16.03 0.27
N SER A 23 -0.75 16.59 1.41
CA SER A 23 0.63 16.62 1.87
C SER A 23 1.10 15.25 2.32
N THR A 24 2.40 15.05 2.29
CA THR A 24 3.00 13.81 2.73
C THR A 24 2.61 13.48 4.17
N GLN A 25 2.60 14.49 5.03
CA GLN A 25 2.26 14.26 6.41
C GLN A 25 0.81 13.82 6.60
N ARG A 26 -0.11 14.37 5.81
CA ARG A 26 -1.48 13.96 5.89
C ARG A 26 -1.64 12.53 5.45
N ILE A 27 -0.96 12.12 4.39
CA ILE A 27 -1.01 10.76 3.91
C ILE A 27 -0.46 9.83 4.97
N ALA A 28 0.66 10.19 5.58
CA ALA A 28 1.29 9.37 6.60
C ALA A 28 0.34 9.16 7.78
N GLU A 29 -0.32 10.21 8.20
CA GLU A 29 -1.25 10.11 9.32
C GLU A 29 -2.45 9.25 8.96
N ALA A 30 -2.96 9.39 7.75
CA ALA A 30 -4.13 8.65 7.33
C ALA A 30 -3.87 7.15 7.27
N VAL A 31 -2.70 6.75 6.77
CA VAL A 31 -2.39 5.34 6.64
C VAL A 31 -1.71 4.76 7.87
N GLY A 32 -1.32 5.61 8.81
CA GLY A 32 -0.65 5.15 10.01
C GLY A 32 0.80 4.77 9.75
N ALA A 33 1.44 5.43 8.79
CA ALA A 33 2.84 5.16 8.45
C ALA A 33 3.70 6.33 8.87
N ASP A 34 5.00 6.10 8.87
CA ASP A 34 5.95 7.11 9.19
C ASP A 34 6.11 8.08 8.02
N TRP A 35 6.39 9.32 8.28
CA TRP A 35 6.58 10.33 7.25
C TRP A 35 7.67 9.92 6.25
N HIS A 36 8.77 9.36 6.75
CA HIS A 36 9.86 8.94 5.89
C HIS A 36 9.42 7.81 4.96
N THR A 37 8.55 6.95 5.43
CA THR A 37 8.04 5.84 4.63
C THR A 37 7.25 6.38 3.44
N VAL A 38 6.40 7.37 3.70
CA VAL A 38 5.59 7.95 2.63
C VAL A 38 6.48 8.74 1.67
N MET A 39 7.51 9.39 2.18
CA MET A 39 8.43 10.10 1.31
C MET A 39 9.12 9.15 0.34
N LYS A 40 9.44 7.94 0.80
CA LYS A 40 10.04 6.96 -0.07
C LYS A 40 9.05 6.52 -1.12
N TRP A 41 7.80 6.40 -0.78
CA TRP A 41 6.78 6.01 -1.74
C TRP A 41 6.69 7.04 -2.87
N LYS A 42 6.91 8.31 -2.54
CA LYS A 42 6.85 9.35 -3.55
C LYS A 42 8.08 9.33 -4.44
N ALA A 43 9.21 9.08 -3.86
CA ALA A 43 10.48 9.14 -4.59
C ALA A 43 10.81 7.88 -5.37
N ASP A 44 10.48 6.74 -4.82
CA ASP A 44 10.89 5.47 -5.42
C ASP A 44 9.70 4.58 -5.71
N ASP A 45 9.95 3.56 -6.52
CA ASP A 45 8.92 2.60 -6.86
C ASP A 45 8.92 1.53 -5.79
N VAL A 46 8.40 1.85 -4.62
CA VAL A 46 8.44 0.95 -3.48
C VAL A 46 7.29 -0.05 -3.55
N HIS A 47 7.58 -1.29 -3.21
CA HIS A 47 6.55 -2.31 -3.13
C HIS A 47 6.46 -2.80 -1.69
N ILE A 48 5.27 -3.10 -1.25
CA ILE A 48 5.02 -3.53 0.12
C ILE A 48 4.40 -4.93 0.09
N ASN A 49 4.60 -5.65 1.16
CA ASN A 49 4.07 -7.02 1.22
C ASN A 49 2.59 -6.99 1.58
N GLN A 50 1.97 -8.15 1.49
CA GLN A 50 0.56 -8.31 1.71
C GLN A 50 0.11 -7.82 3.09
N TRP A 51 0.90 -8.07 4.11
CA TRP A 51 0.56 -7.69 5.46
C TRP A 51 0.47 -6.16 5.62
N TYR A 52 1.46 -5.47 5.07
CA TYR A 52 1.46 -4.02 5.13
C TYR A 52 0.37 -3.42 4.24
N ALA A 53 0.13 -4.03 3.09
CA ALA A 53 -0.90 -3.57 2.18
C ALA A 53 -2.26 -3.62 2.88
N ASP A 54 -2.54 -4.72 3.56
CA ASP A 54 -3.79 -4.88 4.27
C ASP A 54 -3.89 -3.84 5.40
N LYS A 55 -2.82 -3.66 6.14
CA LYS A 55 -2.80 -2.75 7.26
C LYS A 55 -3.12 -1.32 6.83
N TYR A 56 -2.48 -0.87 5.76
CA TYR A 56 -2.69 0.49 5.28
C TYR A 56 -4.10 0.69 4.73
N ALA A 57 -4.62 -0.31 4.02
CA ALA A 57 -5.96 -0.22 3.47
C ALA A 57 -7.00 -0.12 4.58
N VAL A 58 -6.85 -0.93 5.60
CA VAL A 58 -7.78 -0.93 6.73
C VAL A 58 -7.78 0.44 7.43
N ARG A 59 -6.60 1.04 7.54
CA ARG A 59 -6.53 2.37 8.17
C ARG A 59 -7.29 3.41 7.37
N LEU A 60 -7.39 3.21 6.06
CA LEU A 60 -8.12 4.13 5.21
C LEU A 60 -9.62 3.78 5.16
N GLY A 61 -10.01 2.73 5.84
CA GLY A 61 -11.39 2.28 5.82
C GLY A 61 -11.76 1.55 4.55
N LEU A 62 -10.76 0.97 3.87
CA LEU A 62 -10.98 0.29 2.61
C LEU A 62 -10.54 -1.15 2.67
N HIS A 63 -11.12 -1.96 1.80
CA HIS A 63 -10.61 -3.30 1.61
C HIS A 63 -9.42 -3.17 0.65
N PRO A 64 -8.38 -3.98 0.83
CA PRO A 64 -7.21 -3.88 -0.07
C PRO A 64 -7.54 -4.01 -1.54
N SER A 65 -8.57 -4.76 -1.90
CA SER A 65 -8.96 -4.91 -3.30
C SER A 65 -9.44 -3.60 -3.91
N ALA A 66 -9.81 -2.63 -3.09
CA ALA A 66 -10.21 -1.33 -3.61
C ALA A 66 -9.00 -0.54 -4.08
N ILE A 67 -7.83 -0.85 -3.57
CA ILE A 67 -6.60 -0.17 -3.94
C ILE A 67 -5.86 -0.98 -4.99
N TRP A 68 -5.78 -2.29 -4.79
CA TRP A 68 -5.04 -3.16 -5.71
C TRP A 68 -6.00 -4.14 -6.34
N ASP A 69 -6.29 -3.95 -7.61
CA ASP A 69 -7.22 -4.79 -8.34
C ASP A 69 -6.86 -6.24 -8.32
N ASP A 70 -5.60 -6.56 -8.27
CA ASP A 70 -5.14 -7.93 -8.32
C ASP A 70 -4.99 -8.55 -6.94
N TRP A 71 -5.62 -7.97 -5.94
CA TRP A 71 -5.50 -8.47 -4.58
C TRP A 71 -5.85 -9.96 -4.47
N PHE A 72 -6.95 -10.34 -5.09
CA PHE A 72 -7.38 -11.73 -5.02
C PHE A 72 -6.70 -12.65 -6.05
N ALA A 73 -5.85 -12.12 -6.84
CA ALA A 73 -5.19 -12.92 -7.85
C ALA A 73 -3.89 -13.52 -7.37
N LEU A 74 -3.62 -13.43 -6.07
CA LEU A 74 -2.38 -13.85 -5.63
C LEU A 74 -2.21 -15.26 -5.75
N GLU A 75 -3.17 -16.01 -5.62
CA GLU A 75 -2.96 -17.32 -5.53
C GLU A 75 -2.78 -18.00 -6.61
N ALA A 76 -2.69 -17.56 -7.48
CA ALA A 76 -2.51 -18.19 -8.59
C ALA A 76 -1.86 -19.36 -8.61
N VAL A 77 -1.61 -19.86 -8.33
CA VAL A 77 -1.08 -20.98 -8.57
C VAL A 77 -0.91 -21.78 -8.34
#